data_5417eef7cd7826f75947a2fce109de0e
#
_entry.id   5417eef7cd7826f75947a2fce109de0e
#
_cell.length_a   1.000
_cell.length_b   1.000
_cell.length_c   1.000
_cell.angle_alpha   90.00
_cell.angle_beta   90.00
_cell.angle_gamma   90.00
#
_symmetry.space_group_name_H-M   'P 1'
#
loop_
_entity.id
_entity.type
_entity.pdbx_description
1 polymer ?
#
loop_
_entity_poly.entity_id
_entity_poly.type
_entity_poly.pdbx_seq_one_letter_code
_entity_poly.pdbx_strand_id
1 'polypeptide(L)'
;KPGALVLGTKQQKTAEQGLYDRGERPDALIDWPVDALDYELVDIFNWQEEAAGMISQMEFVRRVDVQTETIERYVRDGLLVPDLVVPMSEHRTFKYFKEETLQKYAKQYGWTLIDDSNRKDLFLDMVRQMDMSYSYKPVLLKAVLLFADDKGRVKLSDIVTYFREFYEARRAAGLVVEKTNSIYAKGGYTDAQAQRNILSNPFKRFEDMQMLHHTKTLGVIQVDESVWKKLTREEKQEIERICDEKLAQYYGRVSNLQLNKINVIALREGDRNDSI
;
A
#
# COMPACT_ATOMS: atom_id res chain seq x y z
N LYS A 1 -22.57 -24.58 26.07
CA LYS A 1 -21.76 -25.43 25.18
C LYS A 1 -20.45 -24.73 24.89
N PRO A 2 -19.30 -25.40 25.11
CA PRO A 2 -18.02 -24.69 25.20
C PRO A 2 -17.49 -24.07 23.90
N GLY A 3 -18.03 -24.37 22.76
CA GLY A 3 -17.47 -23.95 21.46
C GLY A 3 -17.95 -22.60 20.94
N ALA A 4 -19.08 -22.11 21.35
CA ALA A 4 -19.69 -20.90 20.82
C ALA A 4 -19.06 -19.59 21.33
N LEU A 5 -18.45 -19.64 22.51
CA LEU A 5 -17.88 -18.47 23.21
C LEU A 5 -16.45 -18.11 22.74
N VAL A 6 -15.79 -18.97 21.99
CA VAL A 6 -14.38 -18.80 21.58
C VAL A 6 -14.22 -17.77 20.46
N LEU A 7 -15.30 -17.40 19.77
CA LEU A 7 -15.29 -16.45 18.63
C LEU A 7 -15.61 -15.01 19.02
N GLY A 8 -15.75 -14.71 20.31
CA GLY A 8 -16.00 -13.38 20.81
C GLY A 8 -14.93 -12.36 20.41
N THR A 9 -15.34 -11.13 20.18
CA THR A 9 -14.46 -9.99 19.99
C THR A 9 -13.53 -9.81 21.20
N LYS A 10 -12.44 -9.06 21.05
CA LYS A 10 -11.55 -8.72 22.18
C LYS A 10 -12.32 -8.09 23.35
N GLN A 11 -13.40 -7.36 23.08
CA GLN A 11 -14.27 -6.74 24.06
C GLN A 11 -15.12 -7.77 24.81
N GLN A 12 -15.63 -8.80 24.14
CA GLN A 12 -16.36 -9.91 24.78
C GLN A 12 -15.42 -10.71 25.71
N LYS A 13 -14.22 -11.04 25.28
CA LYS A 13 -13.22 -11.71 26.13
C LYS A 13 -12.88 -10.90 27.37
N THR A 14 -12.79 -9.58 27.25
CA THR A 14 -12.53 -8.69 28.39
C THR A 14 -13.72 -8.61 29.34
N ALA A 15 -14.94 -8.62 28.82
CA ALA A 15 -16.17 -8.65 29.63
C ALA A 15 -16.32 -9.98 30.36
N GLU A 16 -16.07 -11.12 29.70
CA GLU A 16 -16.06 -12.44 30.32
C GLU A 16 -15.01 -12.53 31.43
N GLN A 17 -13.80 -12.09 31.19
CA GLN A 17 -12.74 -12.05 32.20
C GLN A 17 -13.15 -11.21 33.40
N GLY A 18 -13.77 -10.05 33.18
CA GLY A 18 -14.30 -9.19 34.25
C GLY A 18 -15.41 -9.85 35.07
N LEU A 19 -16.22 -10.74 34.48
CA LEU A 19 -17.23 -11.51 35.18
C LEU A 19 -16.57 -12.58 36.07
N TYR A 20 -15.57 -13.31 35.55
CA TYR A 20 -14.80 -14.28 36.33
C TYR A 20 -14.07 -13.62 37.50
N ASP A 21 -13.45 -12.47 37.26
CA ASP A 21 -12.70 -11.72 38.28
C ASP A 21 -13.61 -11.21 39.42
N ARG A 22 -14.92 -11.03 39.16
CA ARG A 22 -15.94 -10.70 40.16
C ARG A 22 -16.53 -11.92 40.89
N GLY A 23 -16.12 -13.12 40.51
CA GLY A 23 -16.62 -14.35 41.07
C GLY A 23 -18.02 -14.73 40.62
N GLU A 24 -18.52 -14.11 39.54
CA GLU A 24 -19.80 -14.46 38.93
C GLU A 24 -19.66 -15.74 38.12
N ARG A 25 -20.64 -16.66 38.29
CA ARG A 25 -20.60 -17.94 37.56
C ARG A 25 -21.06 -17.75 36.11
N PRO A 26 -20.42 -18.43 35.15
CA PRO A 26 -20.85 -18.44 33.76
C PRO A 26 -22.30 -18.88 33.53
N ASP A 27 -22.81 -19.69 34.45
CA ASP A 27 -24.19 -20.20 34.42
C ASP A 27 -25.25 -19.10 34.53
N ALA A 28 -24.89 -17.92 35.05
CA ALA A 28 -25.76 -16.75 35.09
C ALA A 28 -25.93 -16.07 33.71
N LEU A 29 -25.12 -16.45 32.70
CA LEU A 29 -25.20 -15.97 31.33
C LEU A 29 -26.14 -16.83 30.43
N ILE A 30 -26.73 -17.90 31.01
CA ILE A 30 -27.53 -18.89 30.25
C ILE A 30 -28.99 -18.45 30.02
N ASP A 31 -29.41 -17.35 30.65
CA ASP A 31 -30.77 -16.78 30.40
C ASP A 31 -30.87 -15.84 29.21
N TRP A 32 -29.88 -15.80 28.35
CA TRP A 32 -30.01 -15.17 27.04
C TRP A 32 -30.83 -16.08 26.14
N PRO A 33 -31.79 -15.53 25.39
CA PRO A 33 -32.62 -16.34 24.50
C PRO A 33 -31.71 -17.05 23.51
N VAL A 34 -31.61 -18.37 23.69
CA VAL A 34 -30.77 -19.28 22.86
C VAL A 34 -31.09 -19.12 21.38
N ASP A 35 -32.35 -18.76 21.09
CA ASP A 35 -32.87 -18.54 19.75
C ASP A 35 -32.19 -17.37 19.00
N ALA A 36 -31.86 -16.28 19.68
CA ALA A 36 -31.17 -15.15 19.06
C ALA A 36 -29.67 -15.44 18.77
N LEU A 37 -29.04 -16.21 19.65
CA LEU A 37 -27.64 -16.65 19.49
C LEU A 37 -27.49 -17.71 18.39
N ASP A 38 -28.46 -18.60 18.26
CA ASP A 38 -28.44 -19.64 17.22
C ASP A 38 -28.64 -19.05 15.81
N TYR A 39 -29.46 -17.99 15.67
CA TYR A 39 -29.62 -17.30 14.39
C TYR A 39 -28.38 -16.55 13.93
N GLU A 40 -27.76 -15.77 14.81
CA GLU A 40 -26.53 -15.04 14.45
C GLU A 40 -25.34 -15.98 14.20
N LEU A 41 -25.24 -17.08 14.92
CA LEU A 41 -24.18 -18.09 14.71
C LEU A 41 -24.39 -18.88 13.41
N VAL A 42 -25.61 -19.21 13.05
CA VAL A 42 -25.91 -19.91 11.80
C VAL A 42 -25.57 -19.04 10.61
N ASP A 43 -25.94 -17.75 10.63
CA ASP A 43 -25.62 -16.81 9.54
C ASP A 43 -24.13 -16.57 9.41
N ILE A 44 -23.38 -16.47 10.51
CA ILE A 44 -21.91 -16.32 10.48
C ILE A 44 -21.24 -17.57 9.90
N PHE A 45 -21.70 -18.75 10.22
CA PHE A 45 -21.14 -19.98 9.65
C PHE A 45 -21.51 -20.18 8.19
N ASN A 46 -22.73 -19.85 7.80
CA ASN A 46 -23.19 -19.99 6.42
C ASN A 46 -22.39 -19.07 5.46
N TRP A 47 -22.13 -17.81 5.80
CA TRP A 47 -21.39 -16.95 4.89
C TRP A 47 -19.94 -17.41 4.67
N GLN A 48 -19.31 -18.03 5.67
CA GLN A 48 -17.96 -18.59 5.53
C GLN A 48 -17.94 -19.79 4.57
N GLU A 49 -18.96 -20.63 4.61
CA GLU A 49 -19.15 -21.73 3.67
C GLU A 49 -19.47 -21.20 2.27
N GLU A 50 -20.34 -20.20 2.15
CA GLU A 50 -20.65 -19.56 0.87
C GLU A 50 -19.45 -18.83 0.27
N ALA A 51 -18.63 -18.19 1.09
CA ALA A 51 -17.40 -17.53 0.65
C ALA A 51 -16.27 -18.51 0.36
N ALA A 52 -16.42 -19.80 0.69
CA ALA A 52 -15.37 -20.79 0.46
C ALA A 52 -15.04 -20.87 -1.04
N GLY A 53 -13.78 -20.70 -1.37
CA GLY A 53 -13.30 -20.67 -2.75
C GLY A 53 -13.55 -19.34 -3.49
N MET A 54 -14.15 -18.34 -2.86
CA MET A 54 -14.23 -16.99 -3.41
C MET A 54 -13.03 -16.14 -3.00
N ILE A 55 -12.70 -15.15 -3.79
CA ILE A 55 -11.68 -14.15 -3.48
C ILE A 55 -12.32 -12.92 -2.84
N SER A 56 -11.66 -12.34 -1.84
CA SER A 56 -12.09 -11.07 -1.24
C SER A 56 -11.90 -9.91 -2.22
N GLN A 57 -12.60 -8.78 -1.98
CA GLN A 57 -12.38 -7.57 -2.79
C GLN A 57 -10.92 -7.12 -2.79
N MET A 58 -10.21 -7.31 -1.68
CA MET A 58 -8.77 -6.97 -1.59
C MET A 58 -7.94 -7.90 -2.48
N GLU A 59 -8.25 -9.20 -2.51
CA GLU A 59 -7.58 -10.14 -3.39
C GLU A 59 -7.93 -9.88 -4.86
N PHE A 60 -9.18 -9.52 -5.16
CA PHE A 60 -9.57 -9.09 -6.51
C PHE A 60 -8.72 -7.94 -7.02
N VAL A 61 -8.57 -6.87 -6.20
CA VAL A 61 -7.72 -5.70 -6.52
C VAL A 61 -6.27 -6.11 -6.81
N ARG A 62 -5.75 -7.07 -6.06
CA ARG A 62 -4.37 -7.55 -6.20
C ARG A 62 -4.12 -8.37 -7.45
N ARG A 63 -5.17 -8.87 -8.07
CA ARG A 63 -5.10 -9.75 -9.24
C ARG A 63 -5.39 -9.05 -10.57
N VAL A 64 -5.54 -7.73 -10.56
CA VAL A 64 -5.73 -6.91 -11.76
C VAL A 64 -4.77 -5.71 -11.74
N ASP A 65 -4.35 -5.25 -12.92
CA ASP A 65 -3.46 -4.10 -13.10
C ASP A 65 -4.19 -2.75 -13.02
N VAL A 66 -5.13 -2.65 -12.07
CA VAL A 66 -6.00 -1.49 -11.90
C VAL A 66 -5.85 -0.90 -10.50
N GLN A 67 -5.99 0.41 -10.39
CA GLN A 67 -5.91 1.09 -9.09
C GLN A 67 -7.07 0.70 -8.18
N THR A 68 -6.78 0.54 -6.88
CA THR A 68 -7.74 0.19 -5.84
C THR A 68 -8.98 1.08 -5.87
N GLU A 69 -8.78 2.39 -5.99
CA GLU A 69 -9.84 3.39 -6.02
C GLU A 69 -10.78 3.21 -7.22
N THR A 70 -10.28 2.71 -8.34
CA THR A 70 -11.11 2.41 -9.51
C THR A 70 -12.00 1.21 -9.25
N ILE A 71 -11.47 0.13 -8.65
CA ILE A 71 -12.25 -1.04 -8.27
C ILE A 71 -13.32 -0.67 -7.22
N GLU A 72 -12.94 0.09 -6.19
CA GLU A 72 -13.86 0.57 -5.16
C GLU A 72 -15.00 1.40 -5.75
N ARG A 73 -14.66 2.30 -6.68
CA ARG A 73 -15.65 3.10 -7.40
C ARG A 73 -16.59 2.22 -8.21
N TYR A 74 -16.08 1.26 -8.99
CA TYR A 74 -16.89 0.36 -9.80
C TYR A 74 -17.84 -0.49 -8.96
N VAL A 75 -17.39 -0.95 -7.79
CA VAL A 75 -18.24 -1.67 -6.84
C VAL A 75 -19.32 -0.75 -6.28
N ARG A 76 -18.97 0.46 -5.87
CA ARG A 76 -19.92 1.44 -5.35
C ARG A 76 -20.98 1.86 -6.38
N ASP A 77 -20.55 2.04 -7.63
CA ASP A 77 -21.39 2.50 -8.73
C ASP A 77 -22.19 1.34 -9.38
N GLY A 78 -22.06 0.10 -8.85
CA GLY A 78 -22.74 -1.08 -9.34
C GLY A 78 -22.24 -1.61 -10.68
N LEU A 79 -21.10 -1.11 -11.17
CA LEU A 79 -20.46 -1.55 -12.41
C LEU A 79 -19.70 -2.87 -12.21
N LEU A 80 -19.26 -3.15 -11.01
CA LEU A 80 -18.65 -4.40 -10.55
C LEU A 80 -19.50 -4.94 -9.39
N VAL A 81 -20.24 -5.99 -9.65
CA VAL A 81 -21.18 -6.59 -8.68
C VAL A 81 -20.50 -7.76 -7.99
N PRO A 82 -20.35 -7.73 -6.65
CA PRO A 82 -19.86 -8.88 -5.89
C PRO A 82 -20.83 -10.06 -5.97
N ASP A 83 -20.28 -11.28 -5.94
CA ASP A 83 -21.10 -12.50 -5.88
C ASP A 83 -21.68 -12.74 -4.49
N LEU A 84 -20.99 -12.26 -3.43
CA LEU A 84 -21.43 -12.34 -2.06
C LEU A 84 -21.08 -11.04 -1.33
N VAL A 85 -22.04 -10.49 -0.60
CA VAL A 85 -21.88 -9.31 0.26
C VAL A 85 -22.25 -9.68 1.69
N VAL A 86 -21.31 -9.60 2.61
CA VAL A 86 -21.51 -9.97 4.02
C VAL A 86 -21.47 -8.70 4.87
N PRO A 87 -22.60 -8.26 5.46
CA PRO A 87 -22.60 -7.15 6.39
C PRO A 87 -21.97 -7.58 7.72
N MET A 88 -20.93 -6.89 8.15
CA MET A 88 -20.22 -7.16 9.42
C MET A 88 -20.59 -6.15 10.51
N SER A 89 -21.03 -4.96 10.12
CA SER A 89 -21.54 -3.91 11.01
C SER A 89 -22.26 -2.85 10.16
N GLU A 90 -22.89 -1.87 10.81
CA GLU A 90 -23.55 -0.73 10.15
C GLU A 90 -22.68 -0.02 9.09
N HIS A 91 -21.35 -0.06 9.27
CA HIS A 91 -20.42 0.66 8.40
C HIS A 91 -19.39 -0.24 7.70
N ARG A 92 -19.49 -1.56 7.89
CA ARG A 92 -18.49 -2.49 7.35
C ARG A 92 -19.13 -3.69 6.68
N THR A 93 -18.83 -3.84 5.39
CA THR A 93 -19.24 -5.01 4.60
C THR A 93 -18.02 -5.68 4.00
N PHE A 94 -18.00 -7.01 3.99
CA PHE A 94 -17.07 -7.78 3.20
C PHE A 94 -17.72 -8.16 1.87
N LYS A 95 -16.94 -8.11 0.81
CA LYS A 95 -17.37 -8.43 -0.55
C LYS A 95 -16.47 -9.50 -1.12
N TYR A 96 -17.09 -10.51 -1.69
CA TYR A 96 -16.42 -11.66 -2.27
C TYR A 96 -16.84 -11.84 -3.71
N PHE A 97 -15.92 -12.38 -4.51
CA PHE A 97 -16.08 -12.60 -5.94
C PHE A 97 -15.65 -14.02 -6.29
N LYS A 98 -16.35 -14.63 -7.23
CA LYS A 98 -15.93 -15.89 -7.84
C LYS A 98 -14.79 -15.65 -8.82
N GLU A 99 -14.01 -16.69 -9.08
CA GLU A 99 -12.93 -16.64 -10.07
C GLU A 99 -13.47 -16.27 -11.48
N GLU A 100 -14.62 -16.81 -11.85
CA GLU A 100 -15.26 -16.52 -13.13
C GLU A 100 -15.71 -15.05 -13.22
N THR A 101 -16.11 -14.47 -12.10
CA THR A 101 -16.50 -13.05 -12.01
C THR A 101 -15.29 -12.15 -12.23
N LEU A 102 -14.13 -12.47 -11.62
CA LEU A 102 -12.88 -11.78 -11.89
C LEU A 102 -12.52 -11.82 -13.38
N GLN A 103 -12.54 -12.99 -13.99
CA GLN A 103 -12.22 -13.17 -15.41
C GLN A 103 -13.19 -12.45 -16.33
N LYS A 104 -14.49 -12.49 -16.00
CA LYS A 104 -15.55 -11.78 -16.73
C LYS A 104 -15.28 -10.27 -16.78
N TYR A 105 -15.04 -9.67 -15.61
CA TYR A 105 -14.83 -8.22 -15.52
C TYR A 105 -13.48 -7.80 -16.06
N ALA A 106 -12.44 -8.59 -15.88
CA ALA A 106 -11.13 -8.34 -16.51
C ALA A 106 -11.28 -8.27 -18.03
N LYS A 107 -11.99 -9.22 -18.64
CA LYS A 107 -12.29 -9.22 -20.09
C LYS A 107 -13.18 -8.04 -20.50
N GLN A 108 -14.23 -7.76 -19.74
CA GLN A 108 -15.20 -6.68 -20.02
C GLN A 108 -14.54 -5.31 -20.05
N TYR A 109 -13.62 -5.04 -19.12
CA TYR A 109 -12.99 -3.74 -18.96
C TYR A 109 -11.57 -3.68 -19.54
N GLY A 110 -11.09 -4.77 -20.15
CA GLY A 110 -9.74 -4.84 -20.72
C GLY A 110 -8.63 -4.81 -19.67
N TRP A 111 -8.88 -5.30 -18.45
CA TRP A 111 -7.87 -5.37 -17.41
C TRP A 111 -6.95 -6.55 -17.59
N THR A 112 -5.67 -6.36 -17.32
CA THR A 112 -4.68 -7.45 -17.30
C THR A 112 -4.77 -8.20 -15.98
N LEU A 113 -4.98 -9.52 -16.03
CA LEU A 113 -4.86 -10.37 -14.85
C LEU A 113 -3.39 -10.51 -14.47
N ILE A 114 -3.09 -10.36 -13.19
CA ILE A 114 -1.74 -10.48 -12.64
C ILE A 114 -1.57 -11.89 -12.09
N ASP A 115 -0.61 -12.61 -12.62
CA ASP A 115 -0.19 -13.93 -12.17
C ASP A 115 1.34 -14.08 -12.19
N ASP A 116 1.86 -15.21 -11.78
CA ASP A 116 3.30 -15.47 -11.72
C ASP A 116 3.98 -15.46 -13.09
N SER A 117 3.23 -15.63 -14.19
CA SER A 117 3.80 -15.65 -15.54
C SER A 117 4.12 -14.26 -16.05
N ASN A 118 3.29 -13.26 -15.75
CA ASN A 118 3.39 -11.90 -16.29
C ASN A 118 3.83 -10.86 -15.23
N ARG A 119 3.89 -11.22 -13.95
CA ARG A 119 4.19 -10.28 -12.85
C ARG A 119 5.53 -9.56 -13.04
N LYS A 120 6.57 -10.26 -13.51
CA LYS A 120 7.87 -9.64 -13.81
C LYS A 120 7.75 -8.57 -14.89
N ASP A 121 7.07 -8.87 -15.99
CA ASP A 121 6.93 -7.94 -17.10
C ASP A 121 6.10 -6.71 -16.70
N LEU A 122 5.02 -6.92 -15.95
CA LEU A 122 4.23 -5.82 -15.36
C LEU A 122 5.07 -4.96 -14.40
N PHE A 123 5.95 -5.57 -13.61
CA PHE A 123 6.89 -4.83 -12.76
C PHE A 123 7.84 -3.96 -13.60
N LEU A 124 8.45 -4.51 -14.63
CA LEU A 124 9.34 -3.77 -15.52
C LEU A 124 8.60 -2.62 -16.24
N ASP A 125 7.39 -2.86 -16.71
CA ASP A 125 6.56 -1.83 -17.34
C ASP A 125 6.18 -0.73 -16.35
N MET A 126 5.83 -1.07 -15.11
CA MET A 126 5.58 -0.09 -14.05
C MET A 126 6.82 0.76 -13.75
N VAL A 127 8.01 0.18 -13.80
CA VAL A 127 9.27 0.92 -13.64
C VAL A 127 9.49 1.86 -14.82
N ARG A 128 9.32 1.40 -16.06
CA ARG A 128 9.47 2.22 -17.28
C ARG A 128 8.49 3.39 -17.33
N GLN A 129 7.23 3.12 -17.00
CA GLN A 129 6.14 4.10 -17.02
C GLN A 129 6.05 4.92 -15.72
N MET A 130 6.97 4.73 -14.79
CA MET A 130 6.93 5.33 -13.45
C MET A 130 6.54 6.80 -13.48
N ASP A 131 5.36 7.09 -12.93
CA ASP A 131 4.87 8.44 -12.74
C ASP A 131 5.35 9.01 -11.41
N MET A 132 5.80 10.27 -11.42
CA MET A 132 6.53 10.85 -10.31
C MET A 132 5.89 12.16 -9.81
N SER A 133 5.24 12.07 -8.66
CA SER A 133 4.87 13.25 -7.87
C SER A 133 6.04 13.76 -7.00
N TYR A 134 6.89 12.84 -6.53
CA TYR A 134 8.13 13.05 -5.76
C TYR A 134 9.23 12.11 -6.29
N SER A 135 10.48 12.35 -5.89
CA SER A 135 11.61 11.49 -6.25
C SER A 135 11.63 10.14 -5.53
N TYR A 136 10.65 9.83 -4.70
CA TYR A 136 10.68 8.72 -3.75
C TYR A 136 10.72 7.32 -4.38
N LYS A 137 9.96 7.10 -5.48
CA LYS A 137 9.90 5.77 -6.12
C LYS A 137 11.24 5.30 -6.68
N PRO A 138 11.95 6.09 -7.50
CA PRO A 138 13.26 5.67 -7.98
C PRO A 138 14.30 5.58 -6.86
N VAL A 139 14.24 6.42 -5.81
CA VAL A 139 15.12 6.31 -4.65
C VAL A 139 14.86 5.00 -3.90
N LEU A 140 13.59 4.59 -3.73
CA LEU A 140 13.25 3.29 -3.13
C LEU A 140 13.80 2.13 -3.96
N LEU A 141 13.57 2.12 -5.28
CA LEU A 141 14.04 1.04 -6.13
C LEU A 141 15.57 0.94 -6.15
N LYS A 142 16.29 2.06 -6.16
CA LYS A 142 17.76 2.07 -6.05
C LYS A 142 18.24 1.49 -4.72
N ALA A 143 17.59 1.85 -3.61
CA ALA A 143 17.91 1.25 -2.30
C ALA A 143 17.64 -0.27 -2.30
N VAL A 144 16.52 -0.70 -2.88
CA VAL A 144 16.19 -2.13 -3.00
C VAL A 144 17.24 -2.86 -3.83
N LEU A 145 17.61 -2.35 -5.00
CA LEU A 145 18.62 -2.99 -5.85
C LEU A 145 19.99 -3.07 -5.18
N LEU A 146 20.35 -2.07 -4.39
CA LEU A 146 21.65 -1.98 -3.73
C LEU A 146 21.79 -2.93 -2.54
N PHE A 147 20.72 -3.07 -1.73
CA PHE A 147 20.81 -3.78 -0.44
C PHE A 147 20.09 -5.12 -0.42
N ALA A 148 19.40 -5.51 -1.50
CA ALA A 148 18.68 -6.76 -1.52
C ALA A 148 19.61 -7.97 -1.45
N ASP A 149 19.23 -8.91 -0.56
CA ASP A 149 19.87 -10.22 -0.51
C ASP A 149 19.43 -11.11 -1.71
N ASP A 150 19.96 -12.34 -1.76
CA ASP A 150 19.65 -13.31 -2.82
C ASP A 150 18.15 -13.60 -2.96
N LYS A 151 17.36 -13.37 -1.90
CA LYS A 151 15.89 -13.56 -1.87
C LYS A 151 15.11 -12.27 -2.12
N GLY A 152 15.79 -11.18 -2.47
CA GLY A 152 15.17 -9.88 -2.71
C GLY A 152 14.72 -9.16 -1.44
N ARG A 153 15.30 -9.48 -0.28
CA ARG A 153 14.95 -8.91 1.02
C ARG A 153 15.91 -7.80 1.40
N VAL A 154 15.35 -6.70 1.89
CA VAL A 154 16.10 -5.52 2.35
C VAL A 154 15.58 -5.12 3.73
N LYS A 155 16.47 -4.80 4.67
CA LYS A 155 16.06 -4.21 5.94
C LYS A 155 15.51 -2.82 5.71
N LEU A 156 14.38 -2.52 6.31
CA LEU A 156 13.77 -1.20 6.21
C LEU A 156 14.69 -0.08 6.76
N SER A 157 15.51 -0.40 7.76
CA SER A 157 16.55 0.50 8.27
C SER A 157 17.54 0.94 7.20
N ASP A 158 17.97 0.02 6.34
CA ASP A 158 18.96 0.31 5.30
C ASP A 158 18.35 1.21 4.21
N ILE A 159 17.07 1.00 3.88
CA ILE A 159 16.32 1.89 3.00
C ILE A 159 16.20 3.29 3.61
N VAL A 160 15.88 3.39 4.91
CA VAL A 160 15.78 4.68 5.62
C VAL A 160 17.11 5.41 5.59
N THR A 161 18.22 4.70 5.86
CA THR A 161 19.58 5.26 5.79
C THR A 161 19.88 5.77 4.39
N TYR A 162 19.61 4.98 3.35
CA TYR A 162 19.82 5.38 1.95
C TYR A 162 19.00 6.64 1.58
N PHE A 163 17.75 6.73 1.97
CA PHE A 163 16.93 7.92 1.75
C PHE A 163 17.55 9.15 2.43
N ARG A 164 18.00 9.00 3.67
CA ARG A 164 18.68 10.07 4.40
C ARG A 164 19.94 10.52 3.66
N GLU A 165 20.84 9.60 3.35
CA GLU A 165 22.09 9.90 2.67
C GLU A 165 21.85 10.56 1.31
N PHE A 166 20.90 10.06 0.52
CA PHE A 166 20.53 10.62 -0.77
C PHE A 166 20.10 12.09 -0.66
N TYR A 167 19.19 12.41 0.26
CA TYR A 167 18.70 13.78 0.38
C TYR A 167 19.68 14.72 1.08
N GLU A 168 20.46 14.24 2.04
CA GLU A 168 21.49 15.05 2.68
C GLU A 168 22.66 15.33 1.71
N ALA A 169 23.07 14.38 0.87
CA ALA A 169 24.06 14.62 -0.16
C ALA A 169 23.61 15.74 -1.12
N ARG A 170 22.34 15.73 -1.54
CA ARG A 170 21.77 16.81 -2.37
C ARG A 170 21.77 18.16 -1.65
N ARG A 171 21.41 18.18 -0.37
CA ARG A 171 21.46 19.38 0.47
C ARG A 171 22.87 19.94 0.59
N ALA A 172 23.84 19.08 0.89
CA ALA A 172 25.25 19.46 1.01
C ALA A 172 25.83 20.01 -0.30
N ALA A 173 25.37 19.49 -1.44
CA ALA A 173 25.74 19.99 -2.77
C ALA A 173 24.98 21.28 -3.18
N GLY A 174 24.12 21.85 -2.35
CA GLY A 174 23.31 23.03 -2.70
C GLY A 174 22.26 22.77 -3.78
N LEU A 175 21.93 21.48 -4.04
CA LEU A 175 20.95 21.08 -5.03
C LEU A 175 19.54 21.08 -4.43
N VAL A 176 18.52 21.18 -5.30
CA VAL A 176 17.14 20.98 -4.89
C VAL A 176 16.99 19.60 -4.28
N VAL A 177 16.59 19.56 -3.00
CA VAL A 177 16.40 18.30 -2.24
C VAL A 177 15.11 17.61 -2.65
N GLU A 178 13.98 18.32 -2.57
CA GLU A 178 12.64 17.84 -2.92
C GLU A 178 11.67 19.03 -2.99
N LYS A 179 10.39 18.81 -3.29
CA LYS A 179 9.33 19.82 -3.16
C LYS A 179 9.25 20.33 -1.72
N THR A 180 8.93 21.60 -1.52
CA THR A 180 8.97 22.31 -0.22
C THR A 180 8.06 21.70 0.85
N ASN A 181 7.01 20.99 0.47
CA ASN A 181 6.11 20.29 1.41
C ASN A 181 6.64 18.93 1.87
N SER A 182 7.69 18.41 1.24
CA SER A 182 8.34 17.14 1.62
C SER A 182 9.05 17.25 2.97
N ILE A 183 9.02 16.18 3.77
CA ILE A 183 9.82 16.09 5.01
C ILE A 183 11.32 16.19 4.72
N TYR A 184 11.77 15.65 3.58
CA TYR A 184 13.19 15.69 3.17
C TYR A 184 13.64 17.10 2.81
N ALA A 185 12.79 17.90 2.17
CA ALA A 185 13.09 19.30 1.87
C ALA A 185 13.19 20.14 3.16
N LYS A 186 12.28 19.92 4.10
CA LYS A 186 12.25 20.62 5.38
C LYS A 186 13.45 20.29 6.27
N GLY A 187 13.94 19.05 6.19
CA GLY A 187 14.99 18.56 7.07
C GLY A 187 14.53 18.31 8.51
N GLY A 188 15.45 17.88 9.38
CA GLY A 188 15.17 17.67 10.80
C GLY A 188 14.20 16.50 11.11
N TYR A 189 13.90 15.64 10.15
CA TYR A 189 13.05 14.47 10.33
C TYR A 189 13.77 13.32 11.05
N THR A 190 13.01 12.57 11.84
CA THR A 190 13.49 11.34 12.50
C THR A 190 13.42 10.14 11.56
N ASP A 191 14.14 9.05 11.91
CA ASP A 191 14.05 7.78 11.17
C ASP A 191 12.63 7.22 11.16
N ALA A 192 11.89 7.35 12.25
CA ALA A 192 10.49 6.94 12.33
C ALA A 192 9.59 7.74 11.38
N GLN A 193 9.87 9.02 11.15
CA GLN A 193 9.15 9.85 10.17
C GLN A 193 9.52 9.46 8.74
N ALA A 194 10.81 9.22 8.45
CA ALA A 194 11.27 8.72 7.16
C ALA A 194 10.66 7.34 6.84
N GLN A 195 10.72 6.41 7.79
CA GLN A 195 10.12 5.08 7.65
C GLN A 195 8.62 5.16 7.31
N ARG A 196 7.88 5.99 8.04
CA ARG A 196 6.45 6.20 7.81
C ARG A 196 6.17 6.79 6.43
N ASN A 197 6.98 7.76 6.00
CA ASN A 197 6.87 8.37 4.68
C ASN A 197 7.16 7.34 3.57
N ILE A 198 8.23 6.54 3.70
CA ILE A 198 8.60 5.50 2.74
C ILE A 198 7.47 4.48 2.58
N LEU A 199 6.92 3.98 3.70
CA LEU A 199 5.86 2.97 3.67
C LEU A 199 4.52 3.51 3.14
N SER A 200 4.19 4.77 3.43
CA SER A 200 2.90 5.35 3.03
C SER A 200 2.87 5.89 1.60
N ASN A 201 4.00 6.18 0.99
CA ASN A 201 4.03 6.83 -0.32
C ASN A 201 4.71 5.95 -1.39
N PRO A 202 6.05 5.81 -1.51
CA PRO A 202 6.59 5.04 -2.62
C PRO A 202 6.29 3.55 -2.50
N PHE A 203 6.42 2.99 -1.29
CA PHE A 203 6.22 1.56 -1.06
C PHE A 203 4.77 1.14 -1.31
N LYS A 204 3.80 1.91 -0.82
CA LYS A 204 2.37 1.56 -0.92
C LYS A 204 1.94 1.23 -2.35
N ARG A 205 2.42 1.98 -3.35
CA ARG A 205 2.10 1.71 -4.75
C ARG A 205 2.60 0.35 -5.24
N PHE A 206 3.80 -0.06 -4.81
CA PHE A 206 4.36 -1.37 -5.16
C PHE A 206 3.69 -2.50 -4.35
N GLU A 207 3.29 -2.23 -3.12
CA GLU A 207 2.55 -3.17 -2.29
C GLU A 207 1.16 -3.45 -2.85
N ASP A 208 0.44 -2.43 -3.29
CA ASP A 208 -0.90 -2.57 -3.89
C ASP A 208 -0.89 -3.47 -5.14
N MET A 209 0.19 -3.44 -5.90
CA MET A 209 0.40 -4.32 -7.05
C MET A 209 1.13 -5.63 -6.70
N GLN A 210 1.33 -5.93 -5.43
CA GLN A 210 2.05 -7.11 -4.94
C GLN A 210 3.49 -7.27 -5.48
N MET A 211 4.13 -6.17 -5.81
CA MET A 211 5.53 -6.18 -6.28
C MET A 211 6.53 -6.11 -5.13
N LEU A 212 6.13 -5.45 -4.01
CA LEU A 212 6.90 -5.38 -2.77
C LEU A 212 6.01 -5.79 -1.59
N HIS A 213 6.59 -6.50 -0.63
CA HIS A 213 5.92 -6.96 0.59
C HIS A 213 6.66 -6.46 1.82
N HIS A 214 5.92 -6.03 2.86
CA HIS A 214 6.50 -5.59 4.12
C HIS A 214 6.19 -6.56 5.25
N THR A 215 7.22 -7.22 5.79
CA THR A 215 7.11 -8.05 6.99
C THR A 215 7.43 -7.22 8.23
N LYS A 216 6.39 -6.69 8.87
CA LYS A 216 6.51 -5.77 10.03
C LYS A 216 7.33 -6.35 11.18
N THR A 217 7.13 -7.62 11.52
CA THR A 217 7.82 -8.30 12.62
C THR A 217 9.32 -8.42 12.41
N LEU A 218 9.77 -8.48 11.17
CA LEU A 218 11.18 -8.58 10.80
C LEU A 218 11.77 -7.23 10.38
N GLY A 219 10.95 -6.21 10.17
CA GLY A 219 11.40 -4.91 9.64
C GLY A 219 12.02 -5.03 8.25
N VAL A 220 11.48 -5.91 7.40
CA VAL A 220 12.04 -6.23 6.09
C VAL A 220 11.03 -5.91 5.00
N ILE A 221 11.52 -5.27 3.93
CA ILE A 221 10.83 -5.18 2.64
C ILE A 221 11.40 -6.26 1.72
N GLN A 222 10.53 -6.97 1.02
CA GLN A 222 10.91 -8.00 0.07
C GLN A 222 10.28 -7.73 -1.29
N VAL A 223 11.06 -7.83 -2.34
CA VAL A 223 10.53 -7.91 -3.71
C VAL A 223 9.80 -9.24 -3.86
N ASP A 224 8.66 -9.25 -4.56
CA ASP A 224 7.94 -10.49 -4.83
C ASP A 224 8.89 -11.57 -5.37
N GLU A 225 8.79 -12.76 -4.83
CA GLU A 225 9.75 -13.83 -5.12
C GLU A 225 9.69 -14.26 -6.59
N SER A 226 8.50 -14.24 -7.18
CA SER A 226 8.29 -14.58 -8.59
C SER A 226 8.89 -13.53 -9.54
N VAL A 227 9.01 -12.28 -9.07
CA VAL A 227 9.71 -11.19 -9.77
C VAL A 227 11.21 -11.31 -9.56
N TRP A 228 11.66 -11.33 -8.30
CA TRP A 228 13.08 -11.25 -7.98
C TRP A 228 13.94 -12.36 -8.58
N LYS A 229 13.43 -13.60 -8.51
CA LYS A 229 14.12 -14.77 -9.09
C LYS A 229 14.23 -14.76 -10.61
N LYS A 230 13.29 -14.09 -11.28
CA LYS A 230 13.26 -14.01 -12.75
C LYS A 230 13.98 -12.77 -13.30
N LEU A 231 14.32 -11.78 -12.46
CA LEU A 231 15.08 -10.60 -12.88
C LEU A 231 16.51 -10.97 -13.18
N THR A 232 16.91 -10.77 -14.43
CA THR A 232 18.32 -10.94 -14.85
C THR A 232 19.18 -9.79 -14.35
N ARG A 233 20.50 -9.95 -14.45
CA ARG A 233 21.44 -8.89 -14.09
C ARG A 233 21.27 -7.65 -14.97
N GLU A 234 21.04 -7.87 -16.26
CA GLU A 234 20.83 -6.82 -17.25
C GLU A 234 19.54 -6.03 -16.96
N GLU A 235 18.45 -6.75 -16.60
CA GLU A 235 17.19 -6.10 -16.19
C GLU A 235 17.36 -5.27 -14.91
N LYS A 236 18.13 -5.73 -13.92
CA LYS A 236 18.43 -4.94 -12.73
C LYS A 236 19.22 -3.67 -13.06
N GLN A 237 20.21 -3.75 -13.95
CA GLN A 237 20.94 -2.58 -14.44
C GLN A 237 20.04 -1.62 -15.23
N GLU A 238 19.12 -2.16 -16.02
CA GLU A 238 18.12 -1.36 -16.75
C GLU A 238 17.19 -0.60 -15.79
N ILE A 239 16.73 -1.26 -14.71
CA ILE A 239 15.93 -0.60 -13.67
C ILE A 239 16.71 0.54 -13.03
N GLU A 240 17.98 0.33 -12.72
CA GLU A 240 18.86 1.35 -12.14
C GLU A 240 19.00 2.56 -13.08
N ARG A 241 19.28 2.31 -14.37
CA ARG A 241 19.37 3.33 -15.40
C ARG A 241 18.09 4.14 -15.54
N ILE A 242 16.93 3.46 -15.57
CA ILE A 242 15.63 4.12 -15.62
C ILE A 242 15.42 5.00 -14.38
N CYS A 243 15.79 4.51 -13.19
CA CYS A 243 15.70 5.31 -11.96
C CYS A 243 16.54 6.59 -12.05
N ASP A 244 17.75 6.52 -12.58
CA ASP A 244 18.62 7.68 -12.76
C ASP A 244 18.05 8.69 -13.76
N GLU A 245 17.54 8.21 -14.89
CA GLU A 245 16.88 9.05 -15.88
C GLU A 245 15.63 9.74 -15.31
N LYS A 246 14.79 9.00 -14.58
CA LYS A 246 13.60 9.55 -13.91
C LYS A 246 13.98 10.60 -12.86
N LEU A 247 15.04 10.38 -12.09
CA LEU A 247 15.55 11.37 -11.13
C LEU A 247 16.06 12.62 -11.84
N ALA A 248 16.84 12.48 -12.92
CA ALA A 248 17.32 13.60 -13.70
C ALA A 248 16.16 14.44 -14.28
N GLN A 249 15.19 13.79 -14.88
CA GLN A 249 13.97 14.45 -15.41
C GLN A 249 13.16 15.15 -14.31
N TYR A 250 13.00 14.49 -13.15
CA TYR A 250 12.27 15.03 -12.03
C TYR A 250 12.93 16.31 -11.49
N TYR A 251 14.22 16.24 -11.21
CA TYR A 251 14.95 17.37 -10.65
C TYR A 251 15.11 18.52 -11.65
N GLY A 252 15.24 18.23 -12.93
CA GLY A 252 15.21 19.27 -13.97
C GLY A 252 13.90 20.07 -13.94
N ARG A 253 12.75 19.40 -13.81
CA ARG A 253 11.43 20.06 -13.70
C ARG A 253 11.27 20.86 -12.41
N VAL A 254 11.68 20.30 -11.27
CA VAL A 254 11.51 20.93 -9.94
C VAL A 254 12.40 22.17 -9.82
N SER A 255 13.64 22.11 -10.33
CA SER A 255 14.56 23.26 -10.37
C SER A 255 14.00 24.40 -11.22
N ASN A 256 13.47 24.11 -12.39
CA ASN A 256 12.85 25.12 -13.27
C ASN A 256 11.61 25.77 -12.62
N LEU A 257 10.77 24.99 -11.93
CA LEU A 257 9.61 25.53 -11.22
C LEU A 257 10.00 26.45 -10.06
N GLN A 258 11.10 26.18 -9.37
CA GLN A 258 11.61 27.03 -8.30
C GLN A 258 12.20 28.32 -8.85
N LEU A 259 12.99 28.27 -9.92
CA LEU A 259 13.53 29.45 -10.60
C LEU A 259 12.40 30.37 -11.10
N ASN A 260 11.35 29.82 -11.71
CA ASN A 260 10.21 30.59 -12.17
C ASN A 260 9.45 31.27 -11.02
N LYS A 261 9.31 30.60 -9.86
CA LYS A 261 8.69 31.21 -8.66
C LYS A 261 9.52 32.37 -8.11
N ILE A 262 10.84 32.23 -8.08
CA ILE A 262 11.76 33.30 -7.63
C ILE A 262 11.66 34.50 -8.57
N ASN A 263 11.65 34.29 -9.87
CA ASN A 263 11.51 35.35 -10.85
C ASN A 263 10.17 36.10 -10.77
N VAL A 264 9.06 35.40 -10.52
CA VAL A 264 7.73 36.02 -10.32
C VAL A 264 7.66 36.84 -9.04
N ILE A 265 8.33 36.39 -7.96
CA ILE A 265 8.41 37.14 -6.69
C ILE A 265 9.24 38.41 -6.89
N ALA A 266 10.40 38.31 -7.53
CA ALA A 266 11.27 39.44 -7.82
C ALA A 266 10.59 40.51 -8.71
N LEU A 267 9.81 40.09 -9.71
CA LEU A 267 9.01 40.99 -10.54
C LEU A 267 7.91 41.71 -9.74
N ARG A 268 7.25 41.01 -8.81
CA ARG A 268 6.20 41.61 -7.95
C ARG A 268 6.74 42.58 -6.91
N GLU A 269 7.98 42.41 -6.47
CA GLU A 269 8.66 43.32 -5.54
C GLU A 269 9.25 44.54 -6.29
N GLY A 270 9.69 44.38 -7.54
CA GLY A 270 10.12 45.48 -8.42
C GLY A 270 9.00 46.46 -8.70
N ASP A 271 7.81 45.95 -9.05
CA ASP A 271 6.61 46.82 -9.36
C ASP A 271 6.08 47.60 -8.16
N ARG A 272 6.47 47.26 -6.93
CA ARG A 272 6.10 48.01 -5.70
C ARG A 272 7.04 49.17 -5.39
N ASN A 273 8.27 49.14 -5.89
CA ASN A 273 9.25 50.20 -5.64
C ASN A 273 9.20 51.36 -6.68
N ASP A 274 8.53 51.14 -7.80
CA ASP A 274 8.35 52.20 -8.83
C ASP A 274 7.09 53.05 -8.62
N SER A 275 6.41 52.94 -7.47
CA SER A 275 5.16 53.66 -7.13
C SER A 275 5.31 54.56 -5.93
N ILE A 276 6.48 55.20 -5.71
CA ILE A 276 6.71 56.25 -4.70
C ILE A 276 7.18 57.51 -5.39
#